data_ea65714f85da1f25bb3727e1e6dc0694
#
_entry.id   ea65714f85da1f25bb3727e1e6dc0694
#
_cell.length_a   1.000
_cell.length_b   1.000
_cell.length_c   1.000
_cell.angle_alpha   90.00
_cell.angle_beta   90.00
_cell.angle_gamma   90.00
#
_symmetry.space_group_name_H-M   'P 1'
#
loop_
_entity.id
_entity.type
_entity.pdbx_description
1 polymer ?
#
loop_
_entity_poly.entity_id
_entity_poly.type
_entity_poly.pdbx_seq_one_letter_code
_entity_poly.pdbx_strand_id
1 'polypeptide(L)'
;MASRGIGCDVYVRRTSREVPEVVALGPGVNVIQIEAGPYGLEKSDLPAVVDAWTRGVAAYVAERPVEAFHAHYWLSGVVGHQLKHEFDRPLAVTFHTLGRIKSIAGELESEDRIRSEEAVIGCADAVFASGSVEADQLTSLYGIARDRIEILTPGVDQTLFKPGAADSARQSLGLVDAPTLLFVGRIQEFKGLDVAIEALSRSTNNNARLVVVGGLSGDRGTETYRDIRRRIERHALEERILFVDPQPHQLLPTYYQAADVCLVPSRSESFGLVALEAAACGVPVIASNVGGLRDNVVDGVTGLLVNERDPAKFALAIDDLLERPELRELMGRRGVERASLNSWGLGASNAIDVFERLISRELVSCA
;
A
#
# COMPACT_ATOMS: atom_id res chain seq x y z
N MET A 1 11.16 14.64 -5.70
CA MET A 1 10.88 16.07 -5.96
C MET A 1 12.03 16.97 -5.49
N ALA A 2 12.42 16.97 -4.22
CA ALA A 2 13.48 17.86 -3.71
C ALA A 2 14.81 17.77 -4.46
N SER A 3 15.27 16.61 -4.87
CA SER A 3 16.48 16.43 -5.71
C SER A 3 16.39 17.10 -7.09
N ARG A 4 15.20 17.57 -7.49
CA ARG A 4 14.93 18.34 -8.70
C ARG A 4 14.63 19.81 -8.42
N GLY A 5 14.90 20.29 -7.19
CA GLY A 5 14.71 21.68 -6.81
C GLY A 5 13.26 22.06 -6.44
N ILE A 6 12.34 21.10 -6.34
CA ILE A 6 10.96 21.33 -5.92
C ILE A 6 10.87 21.29 -4.39
N GLY A 7 10.46 22.39 -3.78
CA GLY A 7 10.15 22.42 -2.34
C GLY A 7 8.89 21.64 -2.02
N CYS A 8 8.89 20.90 -0.89
CA CYS A 8 7.74 20.13 -0.43
C CYS A 8 7.53 20.35 1.06
N ASP A 9 6.43 20.97 1.43
CA ASP A 9 5.96 21.04 2.80
C ASP A 9 4.86 19.99 3.02
N VAL A 10 5.14 19.02 3.92
CA VAL A 10 4.24 17.91 4.23
C VAL A 10 3.49 18.23 5.50
N TYR A 11 2.22 18.56 5.40
CA TYR A 11 1.38 18.87 6.54
C TYR A 11 0.77 17.61 7.14
N VAL A 12 1.00 17.38 8.42
CA VAL A 12 0.46 16.25 9.18
C VAL A 12 -0.20 16.72 10.47
N ARG A 13 -1.21 16.00 10.93
CA ARG A 13 -1.79 16.28 12.24
C ARG A 13 -0.81 15.93 13.34
N ARG A 14 -0.58 16.83 14.27
CA ARG A 14 0.29 16.59 15.42
C ARG A 14 -0.32 15.57 16.36
N THR A 15 0.42 14.52 16.68
CA THR A 15 -0.04 13.40 17.52
C THR A 15 0.61 13.35 18.89
N SER A 16 1.67 14.17 19.14
CA SER A 16 2.35 14.28 20.40
C SER A 16 2.99 15.67 20.57
N ARG A 17 3.08 16.16 21.79
CA ARG A 17 3.83 17.38 22.12
C ARG A 17 5.33 17.23 21.99
N GLU A 18 5.84 16.00 22.08
CA GLU A 18 7.27 15.71 22.00
C GLU A 18 7.84 15.88 20.59
N VAL A 19 6.96 15.78 19.55
CA VAL A 19 7.38 15.98 18.17
C VAL A 19 7.51 17.49 17.89
N PRO A 20 8.66 17.98 17.36
CA PRO A 20 8.83 19.38 16.97
C PRO A 20 7.76 19.80 15.94
N GLU A 21 7.37 21.07 15.98
CA GLU A 21 6.38 21.62 15.05
C GLU A 21 6.82 21.50 13.59
N VAL A 22 8.09 21.72 13.32
CA VAL A 22 8.69 21.56 11.99
C VAL A 22 9.89 20.62 12.07
N VAL A 23 9.90 19.61 11.22
CA VAL A 23 11.00 18.65 11.07
C VAL A 23 11.51 18.71 9.63
N ALA A 24 12.75 19.19 9.44
CA ALA A 24 13.41 19.15 8.13
C ALA A 24 13.87 17.72 7.83
N LEU A 25 13.42 17.15 6.71
CA LEU A 25 13.86 15.83 6.22
C LEU A 25 15.03 15.94 5.23
N GLY A 26 15.28 17.12 4.71
CA GLY A 26 16.36 17.42 3.76
C GLY A 26 16.17 18.79 3.13
N PRO A 27 17.08 19.20 2.23
CA PRO A 27 16.95 20.49 1.55
C PRO A 27 15.60 20.63 0.84
N GLY A 28 14.81 21.62 1.22
CA GLY A 28 13.50 21.91 0.62
C GLY A 28 12.39 20.91 0.98
N VAL A 29 12.58 20.04 1.98
CA VAL A 29 11.52 19.11 2.45
C VAL A 29 11.31 19.28 3.94
N ASN A 30 10.12 19.70 4.32
CA ASN A 30 9.72 19.86 5.71
C ASN A 30 8.47 19.03 6.03
N VAL A 31 8.41 18.48 7.25
CA VAL A 31 7.18 17.95 7.83
C VAL A 31 6.70 18.95 8.87
N ILE A 32 5.49 19.47 8.67
CA ILE A 32 4.88 20.49 9.49
C ILE A 32 3.74 19.87 10.29
N GLN A 33 3.87 19.90 11.62
CA GLN A 33 2.94 19.31 12.56
C GLN A 33 1.83 20.32 12.91
N ILE A 34 0.62 20.09 12.44
CA ILE A 34 -0.53 20.98 12.64
C ILE A 34 -1.33 20.53 13.88
N GLU A 35 -1.52 21.43 14.80
CA GLU A 35 -2.40 21.23 15.97
C GLU A 35 -3.87 21.16 15.52
N ALA A 36 -4.50 19.98 15.68
CA ALA A 36 -5.92 19.80 15.35
C ALA A 36 -6.53 18.74 16.27
N GLY A 37 -7.21 19.20 17.31
CA GLY A 37 -7.85 18.36 18.31
C GLY A 37 -6.90 17.64 19.27
N PRO A 38 -7.40 16.77 20.15
CA PRO A 38 -6.61 16.01 21.11
C PRO A 38 -5.59 15.08 20.45
N TYR A 39 -4.45 14.83 21.11
CA TYR A 39 -3.38 14.00 20.56
C TYR A 39 -3.77 12.53 20.33
N GLY A 40 -4.50 11.92 21.24
CA GLY A 40 -4.85 10.50 21.23
C GLY A 40 -6.16 10.16 20.50
N LEU A 41 -6.55 10.94 19.49
CA LEU A 41 -7.79 10.67 18.75
C LEU A 41 -7.74 9.32 18.03
N GLU A 42 -8.81 8.55 18.17
CA GLU A 42 -9.06 7.36 17.36
C GLU A 42 -9.35 7.74 15.89
N LYS A 43 -9.12 6.79 14.99
CA LYS A 43 -9.31 7.03 13.56
C LYS A 43 -10.73 7.47 13.20
N SER A 44 -11.74 6.95 13.89
CA SER A 44 -13.16 7.30 13.75
C SER A 44 -13.48 8.75 14.06
N ASP A 45 -12.69 9.39 14.93
CA ASP A 45 -12.92 10.74 15.41
C ASP A 45 -12.20 11.82 14.59
N LEU A 46 -11.28 11.40 13.70
CA LEU A 46 -10.52 12.31 12.84
C LEU A 46 -11.39 13.22 11.94
N PRO A 47 -12.54 12.80 11.42
CA PRO A 47 -13.41 13.69 10.65
C PRO A 47 -13.84 14.96 11.41
N ALA A 48 -14.04 14.86 12.72
CA ALA A 48 -14.47 15.99 13.56
C ALA A 48 -13.42 17.11 13.69
N VAL A 49 -12.15 16.85 13.38
CA VAL A 49 -11.06 17.83 13.49
C VAL A 49 -10.55 18.35 12.15
N VAL A 50 -11.18 17.96 11.03
CA VAL A 50 -10.76 18.37 9.68
C VAL A 50 -10.76 19.89 9.52
N ASP A 51 -11.79 20.59 9.99
CA ASP A 51 -11.86 22.06 9.89
C ASP A 51 -10.75 22.76 10.70
N ALA A 52 -10.42 22.24 11.88
CA ALA A 52 -9.31 22.76 12.68
C ALA A 52 -7.97 22.53 11.98
N TRP A 53 -7.83 21.37 11.34
CA TRP A 53 -6.63 21.03 10.57
C TRP A 53 -6.52 21.91 9.33
N THR A 54 -7.61 22.13 8.57
CA THR A 54 -7.62 23.06 7.42
C THR A 54 -7.16 24.45 7.81
N ARG A 55 -7.72 25.02 8.90
CA ARG A 55 -7.30 26.37 9.37
C ARG A 55 -5.81 26.42 9.75
N GLY A 56 -5.29 25.36 10.36
CA GLY A 56 -3.88 25.27 10.70
C GLY A 56 -2.97 25.25 9.46
N VAL A 57 -3.35 24.45 8.43
CA VAL A 57 -2.60 24.40 7.16
C VAL A 57 -2.72 25.75 6.43
N ALA A 58 -3.92 26.35 6.37
CA ALA A 58 -4.14 27.62 5.73
C ALA A 58 -3.26 28.73 6.30
N ALA A 59 -3.09 28.78 7.62
CA ALA A 59 -2.23 29.76 8.27
C ALA A 59 -0.75 29.64 7.79
N TYR A 60 -0.23 28.43 7.63
CA TYR A 60 1.12 28.21 7.11
C TYR A 60 1.23 28.57 5.62
N VAL A 61 0.23 28.21 4.82
CA VAL A 61 0.20 28.50 3.38
C VAL A 61 0.11 30.00 3.12
N ALA A 62 -0.61 30.77 3.96
CA ALA A 62 -0.69 32.22 3.85
C ALA A 62 0.67 32.90 4.03
N GLU A 63 1.55 32.36 4.90
CA GLU A 63 2.91 32.87 5.12
C GLU A 63 3.92 32.31 4.11
N ARG A 64 3.66 31.13 3.57
CA ARG A 64 4.53 30.40 2.63
C ARG A 64 3.71 29.91 1.44
N PRO A 65 3.45 30.78 0.46
CA PRO A 65 2.61 30.44 -0.70
C PRO A 65 3.14 29.21 -1.44
N VAL A 66 2.21 28.35 -1.83
CA VAL A 66 2.47 27.13 -2.60
C VAL A 66 1.89 27.26 -3.99
N GLU A 67 2.41 26.49 -4.95
CA GLU A 67 1.94 26.50 -6.33
C GLU A 67 0.86 25.45 -6.58
N ALA A 68 0.83 24.36 -5.78
CA ALA A 68 -0.15 23.28 -5.89
C ALA A 68 -0.30 22.52 -4.58
N PHE A 69 -1.44 21.83 -4.44
CA PHE A 69 -1.72 20.92 -3.33
C PHE A 69 -1.73 19.47 -3.82
N HIS A 70 -1.11 18.58 -3.04
CA HIS A 70 -1.24 17.13 -3.20
C HIS A 70 -1.83 16.53 -1.92
N ALA A 71 -3.05 16.07 -1.98
CA ALA A 71 -3.71 15.44 -0.84
C ALA A 71 -3.57 13.92 -0.90
N HIS A 72 -3.22 13.31 0.24
CA HIS A 72 -3.13 11.86 0.39
C HIS A 72 -4.22 11.36 1.34
N TYR A 73 -5.07 10.46 0.87
CA TYR A 73 -6.23 9.93 1.59
C TYR A 73 -7.42 10.91 1.61
N TRP A 74 -8.65 10.40 1.81
CA TRP A 74 -9.88 11.17 1.69
C TRP A 74 -9.98 12.36 2.66
N LEU A 75 -9.54 12.22 3.93
CA LEU A 75 -9.57 13.33 4.90
C LEU A 75 -8.66 14.48 4.45
N SER A 76 -7.46 14.17 3.98
CA SER A 76 -6.58 15.18 3.39
C SER A 76 -7.17 15.74 2.10
N GLY A 77 -7.93 14.92 1.36
CA GLY A 77 -8.69 15.36 0.20
C GLY A 77 -9.70 16.47 0.55
N VAL A 78 -10.43 16.30 1.65
CA VAL A 78 -11.38 17.33 2.14
C VAL A 78 -10.64 18.62 2.51
N VAL A 79 -9.51 18.52 3.21
CA VAL A 79 -8.64 19.68 3.53
C VAL A 79 -8.14 20.33 2.25
N GLY A 80 -7.57 19.55 1.33
CA GLY A 80 -7.06 20.05 0.05
C GLY A 80 -8.13 20.73 -0.80
N HIS A 81 -9.36 20.22 -0.78
CA HIS A 81 -10.50 20.80 -1.45
C HIS A 81 -10.82 22.23 -0.92
N GLN A 82 -10.85 22.41 0.41
CA GLN A 82 -11.06 23.73 1.03
C GLN A 82 -9.90 24.68 0.69
N LEU A 83 -8.64 24.22 0.80
CA LEU A 83 -7.46 25.01 0.50
C LEU A 83 -7.34 25.41 -0.98
N LYS A 84 -7.76 24.53 -1.90
CA LYS A 84 -7.83 24.85 -3.34
C LYS A 84 -8.64 26.11 -3.57
N HIS A 85 -9.82 26.20 -2.96
CA HIS A 85 -10.72 27.36 -3.12
C HIS A 85 -10.22 28.61 -2.39
N GLU A 86 -9.62 28.43 -1.21
CA GLU A 86 -9.12 29.54 -0.41
C GLU A 86 -7.93 30.24 -1.06
N PHE A 87 -7.04 29.47 -1.68
CA PHE A 87 -5.77 29.98 -2.24
C PHE A 87 -5.74 30.03 -3.77
N ASP A 88 -6.77 29.58 -4.46
CA ASP A 88 -6.84 29.51 -5.92
C ASP A 88 -5.62 28.75 -6.50
N ARG A 89 -5.41 27.51 -6.00
CA ARG A 89 -4.29 26.64 -6.40
C ARG A 89 -4.80 25.26 -6.79
N PRO A 90 -4.18 24.62 -7.80
CA PRO A 90 -4.60 23.29 -8.24
C PRO A 90 -4.44 22.22 -7.14
N LEU A 91 -5.39 21.28 -7.12
CA LEU A 91 -5.43 20.13 -6.23
C LEU A 91 -5.29 18.83 -7.00
N ALA A 92 -4.25 18.06 -6.69
CA ALA A 92 -4.19 16.65 -7.04
C ALA A 92 -4.47 15.78 -5.81
N VAL A 93 -5.11 14.63 -5.99
CA VAL A 93 -5.48 13.73 -4.88
C VAL A 93 -5.06 12.29 -5.16
N THR A 94 -4.44 11.63 -4.18
CA THR A 94 -4.18 10.19 -4.15
C THR A 94 -4.98 9.58 -3.01
N PHE A 95 -5.96 8.71 -3.30
CA PHE A 95 -6.83 8.17 -2.26
C PHE A 95 -6.21 7.01 -1.46
N HIS A 96 -5.30 6.25 -2.03
CA HIS A 96 -4.71 5.00 -1.50
C HIS A 96 -5.72 3.88 -1.27
N THR A 97 -6.94 4.22 -0.86
CA THR A 97 -8.09 3.31 -0.75
C THR A 97 -9.37 4.10 -0.98
N LEU A 98 -10.32 3.52 -1.69
CA LEU A 98 -11.61 4.13 -2.01
C LEU A 98 -12.73 3.41 -1.25
N GLY A 99 -13.64 4.18 -0.66
CA GLY A 99 -14.74 3.67 0.17
C GLY A 99 -15.67 2.73 -0.60
N ARG A 100 -16.06 3.08 -1.83
CA ARG A 100 -16.90 2.20 -2.68
C ARG A 100 -16.22 0.87 -3.00
N ILE A 101 -14.91 0.86 -3.23
CA ILE A 101 -14.15 -0.39 -3.49
C ILE A 101 -14.14 -1.28 -2.24
N LYS A 102 -13.90 -0.68 -1.07
CA LYS A 102 -13.94 -1.40 0.20
C LYS A 102 -15.31 -1.97 0.51
N SER A 103 -16.38 -1.20 0.25
CA SER A 103 -17.77 -1.67 0.41
C SER A 103 -18.07 -2.85 -0.51
N ILE A 104 -17.64 -2.83 -1.77
CA ILE A 104 -17.77 -3.96 -2.70
C ILE A 104 -17.00 -5.19 -2.21
N ALA A 105 -15.86 -4.98 -1.55
CA ALA A 105 -15.07 -6.07 -0.93
C ALA A 105 -15.69 -6.57 0.39
N GLY A 106 -16.82 -6.01 0.84
CA GLY A 106 -17.54 -6.41 2.05
C GLY A 106 -17.02 -5.74 3.33
N GLU A 107 -16.24 -4.66 3.23
CA GLU A 107 -15.87 -3.84 4.38
C GLU A 107 -16.96 -2.80 4.67
N LEU A 108 -17.22 -2.57 5.96
CA LEU A 108 -18.14 -1.50 6.36
C LEU A 108 -17.45 -0.14 6.21
N GLU A 109 -18.00 0.70 5.36
CA GLU A 109 -17.54 2.08 5.18
C GLU A 109 -18.72 3.05 5.38
N SER A 110 -18.44 4.22 5.95
CA SER A 110 -19.49 5.21 6.18
C SER A 110 -19.91 5.90 4.87
N GLU A 111 -21.19 6.19 4.75
CA GLU A 111 -21.69 6.97 3.62
C GLU A 111 -21.11 8.40 3.59
N ASP A 112 -20.76 8.97 4.75
CA ASP A 112 -20.11 10.29 4.84
C ASP A 112 -18.74 10.28 4.17
N ARG A 113 -17.98 9.19 4.34
CA ARG A 113 -16.72 9.02 3.63
C ARG A 113 -16.94 8.97 2.12
N ILE A 114 -17.89 8.16 1.65
CA ILE A 114 -18.17 8.02 0.22
C ILE A 114 -18.61 9.36 -0.38
N ARG A 115 -19.50 10.09 0.28
CA ARG A 115 -19.92 11.44 -0.14
C ARG A 115 -18.73 12.43 -0.17
N SER A 116 -17.86 12.38 0.83
CA SER A 116 -16.67 13.23 0.86
C SER A 116 -15.70 12.89 -0.28
N GLU A 117 -15.49 11.61 -0.56
CA GLU A 117 -14.67 11.17 -1.71
C GLU A 117 -15.29 11.68 -3.03
N GLU A 118 -16.60 11.58 -3.22
CA GLU A 118 -17.31 12.08 -4.42
C GLU A 118 -17.12 13.59 -4.60
N ALA A 119 -17.31 14.36 -3.52
CA ALA A 119 -17.13 15.81 -3.55
C ALA A 119 -15.69 16.21 -3.91
N VAL A 120 -14.71 15.55 -3.29
CA VAL A 120 -13.28 15.78 -3.54
C VAL A 120 -12.91 15.40 -4.98
N ILE A 121 -13.34 14.24 -5.46
CA ILE A 121 -13.11 13.77 -6.84
C ILE A 121 -13.74 14.72 -7.85
N GLY A 122 -14.97 15.18 -7.57
CA GLY A 122 -15.68 16.14 -8.41
C GLY A 122 -14.91 17.43 -8.64
N CYS A 123 -14.15 17.89 -7.64
CA CYS A 123 -13.47 19.18 -7.62
C CYS A 123 -11.93 19.11 -7.83
N ALA A 124 -11.30 17.97 -7.65
CA ALA A 124 -9.85 17.84 -7.86
C ALA A 124 -9.46 18.09 -9.32
N ASP A 125 -8.35 18.78 -9.57
CA ASP A 125 -7.83 19.05 -10.91
C ASP A 125 -7.19 17.81 -11.53
N ALA A 126 -6.65 16.91 -10.69
CA ALA A 126 -6.23 15.57 -11.07
C ALA A 126 -6.47 14.58 -9.93
N VAL A 127 -6.75 13.32 -10.28
CA VAL A 127 -6.74 12.19 -9.34
C VAL A 127 -5.64 11.23 -9.76
N PHE A 128 -4.71 10.97 -8.86
CA PHE A 128 -3.66 9.99 -9.08
C PHE A 128 -4.16 8.60 -8.75
N ALA A 129 -4.16 7.72 -9.75
CA ALA A 129 -4.40 6.30 -9.61
C ALA A 129 -3.07 5.53 -9.56
N SER A 130 -2.97 4.54 -8.69
CA SER A 130 -1.78 3.71 -8.53
C SER A 130 -1.52 2.78 -9.73
N GLY A 131 -2.54 2.52 -10.55
CA GLY A 131 -2.47 1.67 -11.72
C GLY A 131 -3.74 1.72 -12.57
N SER A 132 -3.76 0.92 -13.63
CA SER A 132 -4.86 0.88 -14.59
C SER A 132 -6.17 0.43 -13.96
N VAL A 133 -6.12 -0.55 -13.06
CA VAL A 133 -7.30 -1.10 -12.37
C VAL A 133 -7.96 -0.03 -11.48
N GLU A 134 -7.19 0.74 -10.71
CA GLU A 134 -7.74 1.82 -9.89
C GLU A 134 -8.31 2.95 -10.77
N ALA A 135 -7.66 3.26 -11.90
CA ALA A 135 -8.15 4.25 -12.86
C ALA A 135 -9.52 3.85 -13.43
N ASP A 136 -9.72 2.58 -13.79
CA ASP A 136 -10.99 2.06 -14.28
C ASP A 136 -12.06 2.05 -13.17
N GLN A 137 -11.68 1.77 -11.92
CA GLN A 137 -12.57 1.85 -10.76
C GLN A 137 -13.00 3.29 -10.47
N LEU A 138 -12.09 4.26 -10.54
CA LEU A 138 -12.40 5.68 -10.39
C LEU A 138 -13.42 6.12 -11.45
N THR A 139 -13.24 5.73 -12.71
CA THR A 139 -14.18 6.05 -13.78
C THR A 139 -15.52 5.36 -13.56
N SER A 140 -15.54 4.06 -13.28
CA SER A 140 -16.77 3.25 -13.21
C SER A 140 -17.59 3.49 -11.94
N LEU A 141 -16.92 3.74 -10.79
CA LEU A 141 -17.59 3.86 -9.50
C LEU A 141 -17.85 5.31 -9.07
N TYR A 142 -17.02 6.24 -9.51
CA TYR A 142 -17.12 7.65 -9.12
C TYR A 142 -17.43 8.59 -10.30
N GLY A 143 -17.45 8.08 -11.53
CA GLY A 143 -17.83 8.84 -12.72
C GLY A 143 -16.84 9.93 -13.14
N ILE A 144 -15.59 9.88 -12.65
CA ILE A 144 -14.59 10.87 -13.04
C ILE A 144 -14.18 10.68 -14.52
N ALA A 145 -14.03 11.80 -15.23
CA ALA A 145 -13.55 11.80 -16.60
C ALA A 145 -12.11 11.26 -16.68
N ARG A 146 -11.83 10.42 -17.68
CA ARG A 146 -10.53 9.72 -17.80
C ARG A 146 -9.34 10.66 -17.97
N ASP A 147 -9.53 11.81 -18.54
CA ASP A 147 -8.51 12.87 -18.75
C ASP A 147 -8.11 13.60 -17.46
N ARG A 148 -8.86 13.40 -16.37
CA ARG A 148 -8.53 13.88 -15.03
C ARG A 148 -7.85 12.82 -14.17
N ILE A 149 -7.68 11.60 -14.68
CA ILE A 149 -6.99 10.50 -13.98
C ILE A 149 -5.57 10.38 -14.53
N GLU A 150 -4.60 10.56 -13.67
CA GLU A 150 -3.18 10.38 -13.97
C GLU A 150 -2.67 9.11 -13.27
N ILE A 151 -1.93 8.27 -13.98
CA ILE A 151 -1.36 7.07 -13.35
C ILE A 151 -0.04 7.45 -12.70
N LEU A 152 -0.01 7.33 -11.38
CA LEU A 152 1.16 7.55 -10.55
C LEU A 152 1.47 6.28 -9.77
N THR A 153 2.19 5.38 -10.39
CA THR A 153 2.54 4.08 -9.81
C THR A 153 3.51 4.26 -8.63
N PRO A 154 3.19 3.75 -7.45
CA PRO A 154 4.12 3.71 -6.33
C PRO A 154 5.41 2.99 -6.70
N GLY A 155 6.53 3.45 -6.17
CA GLY A 155 7.84 2.87 -6.43
C GLY A 155 8.29 1.89 -5.35
N VAL A 156 9.33 1.12 -5.67
CA VAL A 156 10.13 0.38 -4.70
C VAL A 156 11.55 0.93 -4.69
N ASP A 157 12.16 0.99 -3.51
CA ASP A 157 13.57 1.37 -3.36
C ASP A 157 14.45 0.17 -3.74
N GLN A 158 14.98 0.18 -4.96
CA GLN A 158 15.82 -0.89 -5.52
C GLN A 158 17.24 -0.92 -4.93
N THR A 159 17.63 0.09 -4.17
CA THR A 159 18.89 0.03 -3.41
C THR A 159 18.72 -0.83 -2.16
N LEU A 160 17.52 -0.85 -1.62
CA LEU A 160 17.12 -1.61 -0.44
C LEU A 160 16.54 -2.98 -0.82
N PHE A 161 15.50 -3.01 -1.66
CA PHE A 161 14.84 -4.23 -2.13
C PHE A 161 15.51 -4.72 -3.40
N LYS A 162 16.35 -5.74 -3.27
CA LYS A 162 17.10 -6.36 -4.35
C LYS A 162 17.37 -7.83 -4.07
N PRO A 163 17.67 -8.64 -5.08
CA PRO A 163 18.06 -10.03 -4.88
C PRO A 163 19.23 -10.17 -3.91
N GLY A 164 19.20 -11.20 -3.10
CA GLY A 164 20.24 -11.56 -2.14
C GLY A 164 20.45 -13.06 -2.04
N ALA A 165 21.40 -13.49 -1.19
CA ALA A 165 21.68 -14.90 -0.96
C ALA A 165 20.67 -15.46 0.06
N ALA A 166 19.74 -16.31 -0.40
CA ALA A 166 18.68 -16.88 0.42
C ALA A 166 19.19 -17.60 1.67
N ASP A 167 20.26 -18.40 1.54
CA ASP A 167 20.85 -19.15 2.66
C ASP A 167 21.40 -18.21 3.74
N SER A 168 22.07 -17.13 3.34
CA SER A 168 22.58 -16.11 4.28
C SER A 168 21.43 -15.39 4.99
N ALA A 169 20.36 -15.08 4.26
CA ALA A 169 19.16 -14.45 4.84
C ALA A 169 18.47 -15.40 5.83
N ARG A 170 18.28 -16.67 5.49
CA ARG A 170 17.72 -17.71 6.39
C ARG A 170 18.57 -17.86 7.64
N GLN A 171 19.89 -17.96 7.49
CA GLN A 171 20.81 -18.06 8.62
C GLN A 171 20.72 -16.84 9.55
N SER A 172 20.68 -15.63 9.00
CA SER A 172 20.59 -14.39 9.79
C SER A 172 19.28 -14.28 10.57
N LEU A 173 18.19 -14.87 10.05
CA LEU A 173 16.88 -14.91 10.69
C LEU A 173 16.69 -16.14 11.60
N GLY A 174 17.67 -17.03 11.68
CA GLY A 174 17.56 -18.28 12.46
C GLY A 174 16.50 -19.24 11.91
N LEU A 175 16.20 -19.17 10.61
CA LEU A 175 15.21 -20.04 9.98
C LEU A 175 15.82 -21.41 9.72
N VAL A 176 15.00 -22.45 9.86
CA VAL A 176 15.39 -23.82 9.52
C VAL A 176 15.54 -23.98 8.01
N ASP A 177 16.36 -24.95 7.59
CA ASP A 177 16.52 -25.31 6.18
C ASP A 177 15.26 -26.06 5.69
N ALA A 178 14.29 -25.30 5.21
CA ALA A 178 13.02 -25.79 4.69
C ALA A 178 12.45 -24.80 3.69
N PRO A 179 11.60 -25.26 2.73
CA PRO A 179 10.89 -24.34 1.84
C PRO A 179 10.11 -23.29 2.63
N THR A 180 10.39 -22.02 2.34
CA THR A 180 9.89 -20.89 3.12
C THR A 180 8.89 -20.08 2.32
N LEU A 181 7.64 -20.07 2.78
CA LEU A 181 6.57 -19.16 2.33
C LEU A 181 6.60 -17.91 3.19
N LEU A 182 6.36 -16.76 2.60
CA LEU A 182 6.36 -15.48 3.31
C LEU A 182 5.01 -14.78 3.17
N PHE A 183 4.47 -14.31 4.26
CA PHE A 183 3.36 -13.35 4.33
C PHE A 183 3.84 -12.09 5.03
N VAL A 184 3.73 -10.94 4.38
CA VAL A 184 4.06 -9.63 4.96
C VAL A 184 2.82 -8.77 4.99
N GLY A 185 2.47 -8.24 6.16
CA GLY A 185 1.35 -7.32 6.27
C GLY A 185 0.66 -7.33 7.62
N ARG A 186 -0.26 -6.38 7.79
CA ARG A 186 -1.10 -6.31 8.98
C ARG A 186 -2.00 -7.55 9.06
N ILE A 187 -2.16 -8.10 10.26
CA ILE A 187 -3.07 -9.21 10.51
C ILE A 187 -4.49 -8.65 10.57
N GLN A 188 -5.15 -8.66 9.42
CA GLN A 188 -6.51 -8.18 9.18
C GLN A 188 -7.21 -9.16 8.24
N GLU A 189 -8.52 -9.31 8.39
CA GLU A 189 -9.33 -10.26 7.62
C GLU A 189 -9.14 -10.13 6.10
N PHE A 190 -9.11 -8.89 5.60
CA PHE A 190 -9.00 -8.64 4.16
C PHE A 190 -7.59 -8.89 3.58
N LYS A 191 -6.54 -9.03 4.41
CA LYS A 191 -5.19 -9.40 3.96
C LYS A 191 -5.02 -10.90 3.73
N GLY A 192 -5.92 -11.72 4.26
CA GLY A 192 -6.04 -13.12 3.86
C GLY A 192 -5.04 -14.08 4.49
N LEU A 193 -4.50 -13.77 5.68
CA LEU A 193 -3.64 -14.71 6.38
C LEU A 193 -4.35 -16.06 6.66
N ASP A 194 -5.67 -16.03 6.83
CA ASP A 194 -6.52 -17.23 6.94
C ASP A 194 -6.39 -18.13 5.69
N VAL A 195 -6.39 -17.53 4.49
CA VAL A 195 -6.22 -18.27 3.24
C VAL A 195 -4.80 -18.85 3.13
N ALA A 196 -3.78 -18.10 3.53
CA ALA A 196 -2.39 -18.59 3.51
C ALA A 196 -2.21 -19.80 4.43
N ILE A 197 -2.80 -19.79 5.62
CA ILE A 197 -2.75 -20.90 6.58
C ILE A 197 -3.52 -22.12 6.07
N GLU A 198 -4.73 -21.94 5.57
CA GLU A 198 -5.51 -23.02 4.97
C GLU A 198 -4.83 -23.60 3.71
N ALA A 199 -4.14 -22.78 2.92
CA ALA A 199 -3.34 -23.24 1.79
C ALA A 199 -2.15 -24.09 2.26
N LEU A 200 -1.42 -23.63 3.29
CA LEU A 200 -0.31 -24.39 3.87
C LEU A 200 -0.78 -25.75 4.41
N SER A 201 -1.97 -25.81 5.03
CA SER A 201 -2.53 -27.08 5.55
C SER A 201 -2.88 -28.08 4.44
N ARG A 202 -3.15 -27.59 3.22
CA ARG A 202 -3.54 -28.40 2.05
C ARG A 202 -2.39 -28.69 1.12
N SER A 203 -1.26 -27.99 1.29
CA SER A 203 -0.05 -28.24 0.50
C SER A 203 0.48 -29.66 0.75
N THR A 204 0.88 -30.32 -0.32
CA THR A 204 1.50 -31.66 -0.28
C THR A 204 2.91 -31.62 0.30
N ASN A 205 3.55 -30.45 0.32
CA ASN A 205 4.86 -30.24 0.92
C ASN A 205 4.77 -30.06 2.44
N ASN A 206 4.87 -31.16 3.18
CA ASN A 206 4.80 -31.16 4.64
C ASN A 206 5.97 -30.43 5.34
N ASN A 207 7.07 -30.18 4.65
CA ASN A 207 8.23 -29.46 5.18
C ASN A 207 8.12 -27.95 4.99
N ALA A 208 7.24 -27.47 4.12
CA ALA A 208 7.05 -26.03 3.88
C ALA A 208 6.64 -25.30 5.16
N ARG A 209 7.23 -24.14 5.39
CA ARG A 209 6.98 -23.28 6.55
C ARG A 209 6.47 -21.92 6.10
N LEU A 210 5.62 -21.30 6.91
CA LEU A 210 5.09 -19.97 6.67
C LEU A 210 5.69 -18.99 7.69
N VAL A 211 6.41 -17.99 7.21
CA VAL A 211 6.86 -16.85 8.01
C VAL A 211 5.85 -15.72 7.83
N VAL A 212 5.27 -15.25 8.93
CA VAL A 212 4.28 -14.17 8.97
C VAL A 212 4.93 -12.95 9.61
N VAL A 213 5.20 -11.92 8.83
CA VAL A 213 5.80 -10.66 9.33
C VAL A 213 4.71 -9.60 9.40
N GLY A 214 4.36 -9.17 10.62
CA GLY A 214 3.37 -8.13 10.81
C GLY A 214 2.64 -8.19 12.15
N GLY A 215 1.85 -7.17 12.42
CA GLY A 215 1.13 -7.02 13.68
C GLY A 215 -0.37 -6.96 13.51
N LEU A 216 -1.05 -7.06 14.65
CA LEU A 216 -2.49 -6.87 14.75
C LEU A 216 -2.85 -5.43 14.41
N SER A 217 -3.93 -5.23 13.69
CA SER A 217 -4.41 -3.89 13.34
C SER A 217 -5.92 -3.89 13.05
N GLY A 218 -6.54 -2.75 13.33
CA GLY A 218 -7.98 -2.52 13.16
C GLY A 218 -8.81 -3.01 14.34
N ASP A 219 -10.07 -2.60 14.38
CA ASP A 219 -11.01 -2.81 15.49
C ASP A 219 -11.26 -4.30 15.79
N ARG A 220 -11.14 -5.16 14.77
CA ARG A 220 -11.30 -6.61 14.87
C ARG A 220 -9.99 -7.39 14.92
N GLY A 221 -8.85 -6.72 15.11
CA GLY A 221 -7.53 -7.35 15.09
C GLY A 221 -7.39 -8.52 16.05
N THR A 222 -7.87 -8.36 17.29
CA THR A 222 -7.84 -9.42 18.32
C THR A 222 -8.74 -10.61 17.97
N GLU A 223 -9.92 -10.39 17.40
CA GLU A 223 -10.83 -11.44 16.96
C GLU A 223 -10.22 -12.21 15.78
N THR A 224 -9.74 -11.50 14.78
CA THR A 224 -9.01 -12.08 13.63
C THR A 224 -7.85 -12.96 14.09
N TYR A 225 -7.06 -12.50 15.07
CA TYR A 225 -5.94 -13.30 15.59
C TYR A 225 -6.39 -14.57 16.31
N ARG A 226 -7.49 -14.51 17.10
CA ARG A 226 -8.04 -15.70 17.72
C ARG A 226 -8.52 -16.73 16.70
N ASP A 227 -9.11 -16.27 15.60
CA ASP A 227 -9.52 -17.16 14.49
C ASP A 227 -8.31 -17.80 13.81
N ILE A 228 -7.27 -17.02 13.57
CA ILE A 228 -5.99 -17.50 13.03
C ILE A 228 -5.41 -18.59 13.93
N ARG A 229 -5.34 -18.36 15.26
CA ARG A 229 -4.80 -19.35 16.22
C ARG A 229 -5.62 -20.63 16.21
N ARG A 230 -6.96 -20.55 16.20
CA ARG A 230 -7.84 -21.72 16.11
C ARG A 230 -7.64 -22.55 14.84
N ARG A 231 -7.35 -21.88 13.70
CA ARG A 231 -7.03 -22.59 12.45
C ARG A 231 -5.71 -23.31 12.53
N ILE A 232 -4.68 -22.67 13.09
CA ILE A 232 -3.35 -23.28 13.30
C ILE A 232 -3.48 -24.55 14.15
N GLU A 233 -4.18 -24.48 15.29
CA GLU A 233 -4.42 -25.62 16.18
C GLU A 233 -5.22 -26.74 15.48
N ARG A 234 -6.27 -26.37 14.74
CA ARG A 234 -7.09 -27.35 14.00
C ARG A 234 -6.29 -28.16 13.00
N HIS A 235 -5.32 -27.55 12.37
CA HIS A 235 -4.50 -28.20 11.33
C HIS A 235 -3.13 -28.66 11.83
N ALA A 236 -2.85 -28.56 13.15
CA ALA A 236 -1.56 -28.91 13.77
C ALA A 236 -0.35 -28.27 13.04
N LEU A 237 -0.44 -26.94 12.83
CA LEU A 237 0.56 -26.18 12.08
C LEU A 237 1.50 -25.35 12.98
N GLU A 238 1.47 -25.52 14.30
CA GLU A 238 2.24 -24.73 15.27
C GLU A 238 3.75 -24.72 14.95
N GLU A 239 4.28 -25.87 14.57
CA GLU A 239 5.70 -26.05 14.20
C GLU A 239 6.05 -25.53 12.80
N ARG A 240 5.03 -25.22 11.98
CA ARG A 240 5.21 -24.82 10.58
C ARG A 240 4.98 -23.33 10.35
N ILE A 241 4.54 -22.57 11.35
CA ILE A 241 4.23 -21.15 11.22
C ILE A 241 5.01 -20.35 12.25
N LEU A 242 5.82 -19.41 11.75
CA LEU A 242 6.58 -18.47 12.56
C LEU A 242 5.94 -17.07 12.46
N PHE A 243 5.51 -16.52 13.59
CA PHE A 243 5.07 -15.13 13.68
C PHE A 243 6.24 -14.23 14.08
N VAL A 244 6.39 -13.15 13.34
CA VAL A 244 7.39 -12.11 13.56
C VAL A 244 6.66 -10.78 13.71
N ASP A 245 6.97 -10.06 14.77
CA ASP A 245 6.42 -8.71 15.02
C ASP A 245 6.72 -7.76 13.85
N PRO A 246 5.97 -6.64 13.72
CA PRO A 246 6.25 -5.63 12.71
C PRO A 246 7.72 -5.22 12.70
N GLN A 247 8.32 -5.29 11.53
CA GLN A 247 9.73 -4.97 11.34
C GLN A 247 9.90 -3.58 10.72
N PRO A 248 10.99 -2.87 11.04
CA PRO A 248 11.40 -1.69 10.29
C PRO A 248 11.52 -2.02 8.79
N HIS A 249 11.07 -1.10 7.93
CA HIS A 249 11.05 -1.30 6.48
C HIS A 249 12.43 -1.73 5.91
N GLN A 250 13.51 -1.23 6.51
CA GLN A 250 14.88 -1.55 6.12
C GLN A 250 15.28 -3.02 6.37
N LEU A 251 14.57 -3.72 7.24
CA LEU A 251 14.83 -5.13 7.56
C LEU A 251 13.98 -6.11 6.72
N LEU A 252 12.90 -5.62 6.09
CA LEU A 252 12.01 -6.46 5.27
C LEU A 252 12.72 -7.17 4.11
N PRO A 253 13.72 -6.58 3.41
CA PRO A 253 14.43 -7.28 2.35
C PRO A 253 15.02 -8.61 2.77
N THR A 254 15.50 -8.74 4.01
CA THR A 254 16.06 -9.99 4.52
C THR A 254 15.00 -11.10 4.58
N TYR A 255 13.76 -10.76 4.97
CA TYR A 255 12.65 -11.72 4.99
C TYR A 255 12.23 -12.13 3.57
N TYR A 256 12.16 -11.18 2.63
CA TYR A 256 11.89 -11.50 1.23
C TYR A 256 12.98 -12.39 0.67
N GLN A 257 14.27 -12.04 0.84
CA GLN A 257 15.39 -12.83 0.34
C GLN A 257 15.45 -14.25 0.92
N ALA A 258 14.94 -14.46 2.15
CA ALA A 258 14.87 -15.78 2.78
C ALA A 258 13.75 -16.66 2.21
N ALA A 259 12.76 -16.08 1.53
CA ALA A 259 11.58 -16.77 1.05
C ALA A 259 11.77 -17.43 -0.32
N ASP A 260 11.12 -18.58 -0.52
CA ASP A 260 10.95 -19.21 -1.82
C ASP A 260 9.76 -18.64 -2.60
N VAL A 261 8.70 -18.25 -1.89
CA VAL A 261 7.46 -17.72 -2.45
C VAL A 261 6.86 -16.72 -1.48
N CYS A 262 6.37 -15.59 -1.99
CA CYS A 262 5.59 -14.62 -1.22
C CYS A 262 4.09 -14.80 -1.48
N LEU A 263 3.28 -14.87 -0.42
CA LEU A 263 1.83 -15.06 -0.50
C LEU A 263 1.10 -13.73 -0.24
N VAL A 264 0.24 -13.30 -1.18
CA VAL A 264 -0.56 -12.08 -1.07
C VAL A 264 -2.05 -12.41 -1.34
N PRO A 265 -2.73 -13.18 -0.45
CA PRO A 265 -4.10 -13.64 -0.66
C PRO A 265 -5.15 -12.59 -0.25
N SER A 266 -4.89 -11.31 -0.53
CA SER A 266 -5.75 -10.20 -0.16
C SER A 266 -7.14 -10.29 -0.80
N ARG A 267 -8.19 -9.84 -0.08
CA ARG A 267 -9.55 -9.69 -0.62
C ARG A 267 -9.65 -8.43 -1.49
N SER A 268 -8.94 -7.40 -1.09
CA SER A 268 -8.84 -6.12 -1.80
C SER A 268 -7.43 -5.58 -1.63
N GLU A 269 -6.86 -5.03 -2.68
CA GLU A 269 -5.54 -4.43 -2.68
C GLU A 269 -5.51 -3.27 -3.69
N SER A 270 -5.21 -2.07 -3.22
CA SER A 270 -5.18 -0.88 -4.09
C SER A 270 -4.01 -0.95 -5.08
N PHE A 271 -2.82 -1.27 -4.59
CA PHE A 271 -1.63 -1.38 -5.42
C PHE A 271 -0.87 -2.70 -5.22
N GLY A 272 -0.58 -3.09 -3.98
CA GLY A 272 0.16 -4.31 -3.67
C GLY A 272 1.68 -4.11 -3.56
N LEU A 273 2.11 -3.15 -2.73
CA LEU A 273 3.54 -2.90 -2.48
C LEU A 273 4.30 -4.16 -2.06
N VAL A 274 3.68 -5.03 -1.26
CA VAL A 274 4.26 -6.31 -0.84
C VAL A 274 4.64 -7.17 -2.04
N ALA A 275 3.78 -7.24 -3.07
CA ALA A 275 4.07 -7.99 -4.28
C ALA A 275 5.22 -7.35 -5.08
N LEU A 276 5.28 -6.02 -5.12
CA LEU A 276 6.35 -5.29 -5.80
C LEU A 276 7.70 -5.43 -5.06
N GLU A 277 7.69 -5.38 -3.73
CA GLU A 277 8.87 -5.58 -2.88
C GLU A 277 9.42 -7.00 -3.00
N ALA A 278 8.53 -8.01 -2.97
CA ALA A 278 8.91 -9.41 -3.21
C ALA A 278 9.54 -9.60 -4.59
N ALA A 279 8.89 -9.05 -5.64
CA ALA A 279 9.41 -9.10 -7.00
C ALA A 279 10.78 -8.42 -7.13
N ALA A 280 10.97 -7.25 -6.49
CA ALA A 280 12.26 -6.55 -6.46
C ALA A 280 13.37 -7.37 -5.78
N CYS A 281 13.03 -8.19 -4.79
CA CYS A 281 13.94 -9.12 -4.14
C CYS A 281 14.14 -10.43 -4.93
N GLY A 282 13.50 -10.61 -6.08
CA GLY A 282 13.61 -11.80 -6.91
C GLY A 282 12.76 -12.99 -6.42
N VAL A 283 11.73 -12.72 -5.63
CA VAL A 283 10.85 -13.75 -5.07
C VAL A 283 9.53 -13.79 -5.84
N PRO A 284 9.13 -14.92 -6.41
CA PRO A 284 7.85 -15.06 -7.09
C PRO A 284 6.69 -14.89 -6.10
N VAL A 285 5.61 -14.30 -6.59
CA VAL A 285 4.42 -13.99 -5.80
C VAL A 285 3.26 -14.88 -6.20
N ILE A 286 2.57 -15.48 -5.22
CA ILE A 286 1.24 -16.05 -5.42
C ILE A 286 0.24 -15.07 -4.82
N ALA A 287 -0.58 -14.45 -5.64
CA ALA A 287 -1.49 -13.39 -5.22
C ALA A 287 -2.94 -13.66 -5.64
N SER A 288 -3.87 -13.08 -4.91
CA SER A 288 -5.26 -13.01 -5.37
C SER A 288 -5.36 -12.15 -6.63
N ASN A 289 -6.21 -12.55 -7.58
CA ASN A 289 -6.47 -11.79 -8.81
C ASN A 289 -7.41 -10.60 -8.55
N VAL A 290 -6.96 -9.63 -7.74
CA VAL A 290 -7.76 -8.46 -7.32
C VAL A 290 -6.96 -7.16 -7.38
N GLY A 291 -7.65 -6.07 -7.66
CA GLY A 291 -7.12 -4.70 -7.58
C GLY A 291 -5.75 -4.54 -8.25
N GLY A 292 -4.88 -3.77 -7.65
CA GLY A 292 -3.53 -3.48 -8.15
C GLY A 292 -2.57 -4.68 -8.18
N LEU A 293 -2.93 -5.83 -7.58
CA LEU A 293 -2.13 -7.05 -7.75
C LEU A 293 -2.10 -7.50 -9.21
N ARG A 294 -3.15 -7.21 -10.00
CA ARG A 294 -3.19 -7.46 -11.45
C ARG A 294 -2.19 -6.62 -12.24
N ASP A 295 -1.87 -5.44 -11.74
CA ASP A 295 -0.89 -4.56 -12.38
C ASP A 295 0.55 -4.97 -12.02
N ASN A 296 0.77 -5.52 -10.81
CA ASN A 296 2.08 -5.87 -10.29
C ASN A 296 2.53 -7.31 -10.61
N VAL A 297 1.61 -8.26 -10.64
CA VAL A 297 1.90 -9.67 -10.91
C VAL A 297 1.43 -10.03 -12.31
N VAL A 298 2.36 -10.41 -13.17
CA VAL A 298 2.03 -10.96 -14.50
C VAL A 298 1.91 -12.48 -14.37
N ASP A 299 0.67 -12.96 -14.49
CA ASP A 299 0.32 -14.36 -14.28
C ASP A 299 1.15 -15.31 -15.17
N GLY A 300 1.72 -16.34 -14.56
CA GLY A 300 2.62 -17.30 -15.22
C GLY A 300 4.00 -16.75 -15.61
N VAL A 301 4.29 -15.45 -15.36
CA VAL A 301 5.52 -14.79 -15.80
C VAL A 301 6.36 -14.30 -14.61
N THR A 302 5.78 -13.50 -13.72
CA THR A 302 6.47 -12.97 -12.53
C THR A 302 5.94 -13.57 -11.23
N GLY A 303 4.90 -14.38 -11.33
CA GLY A 303 4.19 -15.03 -10.23
C GLY A 303 2.91 -15.68 -10.74
N LEU A 304 2.02 -16.02 -9.82
CA LEU A 304 0.73 -16.66 -10.14
C LEU A 304 -0.42 -15.83 -9.55
N LEU A 305 -1.48 -15.62 -10.35
CA LEU A 305 -2.71 -14.99 -9.90
C LEU A 305 -3.78 -16.05 -9.66
N VAL A 306 -4.28 -16.11 -8.44
CA VAL A 306 -5.33 -17.05 -8.03
C VAL A 306 -6.67 -16.35 -8.00
N ASN A 307 -7.62 -16.86 -8.78
CA ASN A 307 -9.00 -16.41 -8.73
C ASN A 307 -9.68 -16.92 -7.46
N GLU A 308 -10.64 -16.11 -6.93
CA GLU A 308 -11.54 -16.52 -5.85
C GLU A 308 -10.80 -16.88 -4.55
N ARG A 309 -9.91 -16.27 -3.99
CA ARG A 309 -9.30 -16.55 -2.66
C ARG A 309 -9.50 -18.00 -2.13
N ASP A 310 -9.46 -18.99 -3.05
CA ASP A 310 -9.64 -20.41 -2.72
C ASP A 310 -8.33 -20.99 -2.16
N PRO A 311 -8.29 -21.42 -0.88
CA PRO A 311 -7.11 -22.01 -0.28
C PRO A 311 -6.58 -23.24 -1.04
N ALA A 312 -7.45 -24.01 -1.70
CA ALA A 312 -7.01 -25.19 -2.47
C ALA A 312 -6.23 -24.76 -3.72
N LYS A 313 -6.68 -23.70 -4.41
CA LYS A 313 -5.96 -23.15 -5.56
C LYS A 313 -4.61 -22.53 -5.14
N PHE A 314 -4.57 -21.86 -3.98
CA PHE A 314 -3.31 -21.37 -3.42
C PHE A 314 -2.36 -22.53 -3.07
N ALA A 315 -2.86 -23.62 -2.48
CA ALA A 315 -2.06 -24.81 -2.18
C ALA A 315 -1.45 -25.42 -3.44
N LEU A 316 -2.25 -25.60 -4.50
CA LEU A 316 -1.75 -26.10 -5.79
C LEU A 316 -0.66 -25.20 -6.39
N ALA A 317 -0.83 -23.87 -6.29
CA ALA A 317 0.15 -22.90 -6.77
C ALA A 317 1.44 -22.94 -5.92
N ILE A 318 1.34 -23.14 -4.61
CA ILE A 318 2.48 -23.34 -3.70
C ILE A 318 3.24 -24.59 -4.10
N ASP A 319 2.55 -25.74 -4.21
CA ASP A 319 3.18 -27.01 -4.55
C ASP A 319 3.85 -26.94 -5.90
N ASP A 320 3.20 -26.37 -6.92
CA ASP A 320 3.75 -26.19 -8.26
C ASP A 320 5.06 -25.39 -8.25
N LEU A 321 5.12 -24.27 -7.51
CA LEU A 321 6.34 -23.48 -7.42
C LEU A 321 7.41 -24.14 -6.55
N LEU A 322 7.06 -24.84 -5.47
CA LEU A 322 8.04 -25.52 -4.63
C LEU A 322 8.69 -26.71 -5.32
N GLU A 323 7.95 -27.42 -6.17
CA GLU A 323 8.46 -28.56 -6.94
C GLU A 323 9.33 -28.14 -8.14
N ARG A 324 9.23 -26.87 -8.61
CA ARG A 324 9.93 -26.38 -9.80
C ARG A 324 10.88 -25.21 -9.50
N PRO A 325 12.05 -25.45 -8.90
CA PRO A 325 13.00 -24.39 -8.54
C PRO A 325 13.43 -23.53 -9.74
N GLU A 326 13.62 -24.11 -10.91
CA GLU A 326 13.99 -23.39 -12.14
C GLU A 326 12.89 -22.38 -12.56
N LEU A 327 11.61 -22.75 -12.39
CA LEU A 327 10.48 -21.84 -12.66
C LEU A 327 10.46 -20.70 -11.64
N ARG A 328 10.68 -21.00 -10.35
CA ARG A 328 10.76 -19.95 -9.30
C ARG A 328 11.86 -18.94 -9.62
N GLU A 329 13.06 -19.42 -9.97
CA GLU A 329 14.17 -18.54 -10.34
C GLU A 329 13.86 -17.70 -11.58
N LEU A 330 13.24 -18.31 -12.60
CA LEU A 330 12.85 -17.59 -13.82
C LEU A 330 11.83 -16.49 -13.50
N MET A 331 10.79 -16.82 -12.73
CA MET A 331 9.77 -15.85 -12.30
C MET A 331 10.39 -14.74 -11.43
N GLY A 332 11.31 -15.09 -10.51
CA GLY A 332 12.03 -14.15 -9.69
C GLY A 332 12.84 -13.16 -10.53
N ARG A 333 13.63 -13.61 -11.50
CA ARG A 333 14.38 -12.73 -12.40
C ARG A 333 13.47 -11.79 -13.19
N ARG A 334 12.37 -12.28 -13.75
CA ARG A 334 11.38 -11.45 -14.46
C ARG A 334 10.66 -10.50 -13.54
N GLY A 335 10.46 -10.89 -12.26
CA GLY A 335 9.95 -10.02 -11.20
C GLY A 335 10.85 -8.83 -10.97
N VAL A 336 12.17 -9.03 -10.85
CA VAL A 336 13.17 -7.95 -10.71
C VAL A 336 13.12 -6.99 -11.90
N GLU A 337 13.11 -7.52 -13.13
CA GLU A 337 12.99 -6.70 -14.35
C GLU A 337 11.72 -5.85 -14.32
N ARG A 338 10.59 -6.44 -13.95
CA ARG A 338 9.31 -5.70 -13.83
C ARG A 338 9.35 -4.64 -12.74
N ALA A 339 9.83 -4.99 -11.55
CA ALA A 339 9.93 -4.07 -10.43
C ALA A 339 10.85 -2.87 -10.73
N SER A 340 11.88 -3.07 -11.56
CA SER A 340 12.80 -1.99 -11.96
C SER A 340 12.14 -0.86 -12.73
N LEU A 341 10.97 -1.10 -13.33
CA LEU A 341 10.17 -0.08 -14.01
C LEU A 341 9.41 0.84 -13.04
N ASN A 342 9.34 0.46 -11.75
CA ASN A 342 8.60 1.19 -10.73
C ASN A 342 9.57 1.74 -9.67
N SER A 343 10.15 2.90 -9.92
CA SER A 343 11.02 3.59 -8.97
C SER A 343 10.36 4.85 -8.42
N TRP A 344 10.67 5.21 -7.17
CA TRP A 344 10.23 6.47 -6.57
C TRP A 344 10.70 7.69 -7.38
N GLY A 345 11.88 7.59 -8.04
CA GLY A 345 12.40 8.64 -8.89
C GLY A 345 11.53 8.89 -10.12
N LEU A 346 11.07 7.82 -10.79
CA LEU A 346 10.16 7.90 -11.93
C LEU A 346 8.80 8.47 -11.51
N GLY A 347 8.24 7.94 -10.41
CA GLY A 347 6.97 8.46 -9.86
C GLY A 347 7.05 9.95 -9.53
N ALA A 348 8.15 10.40 -8.91
CA ALA A 348 8.35 11.82 -8.61
C ALA A 348 8.45 12.67 -9.89
N SER A 349 9.09 12.17 -10.96
CA SER A 349 9.15 12.86 -12.24
C SER A 349 7.77 13.03 -12.85
N ASN A 350 7.02 11.94 -12.93
CA ASN A 350 5.66 11.96 -13.49
C ASN A 350 4.75 12.90 -12.71
N ALA A 351 4.85 12.89 -11.37
CA ALA A 351 4.08 13.83 -10.55
C ALA A 351 4.44 15.29 -10.82
N ILE A 352 5.73 15.62 -10.99
CA ILE A 352 6.17 16.97 -11.33
C ILE A 352 5.56 17.40 -12.66
N ASP A 353 5.68 16.57 -13.71
CA ASP A 353 5.11 16.87 -15.03
C ASP A 353 3.61 17.14 -14.99
N VAL A 354 2.87 16.40 -14.11
CA VAL A 354 1.43 16.65 -13.89
C VAL A 354 1.24 18.01 -13.23
N PHE A 355 1.95 18.31 -12.14
CA PHE A 355 1.80 19.59 -11.45
C PHE A 355 2.15 20.79 -12.34
N GLU A 356 3.19 20.73 -13.16
CA GLU A 356 3.54 21.77 -14.12
C GLU A 356 2.38 22.04 -15.11
N ARG A 357 1.71 20.97 -15.57
CA ARG A 357 0.51 21.12 -16.43
C ARG A 357 -0.67 21.72 -15.66
N LEU A 358 -0.90 21.30 -14.40
CA LEU A 358 -2.01 21.81 -13.60
C LEU A 358 -1.87 23.27 -13.24
N ILE A 359 -0.67 23.73 -12.89
CA ILE A 359 -0.35 25.14 -12.56
C ILE A 359 -0.62 26.06 -13.75
N SER A 360 -0.47 25.56 -14.97
CA SER A 360 -0.67 26.34 -16.20
C SER A 360 -2.10 26.29 -16.76
N ARG A 361 -3.02 25.57 -16.14
CA ARG A 361 -4.41 25.38 -16.59
C ARG A 361 -5.40 26.16 -15.72
N GLU A 362 -6.58 26.40 -16.28
CA GLU A 362 -7.74 26.83 -15.51
C GLU A 362 -8.17 25.73 -14.54
N LEU A 363 -8.51 26.10 -13.30
CA LEU A 363 -8.89 25.17 -12.27
C LEU A 363 -10.27 24.55 -12.55
N VAL A 364 -10.43 23.29 -12.23
CA VAL A 364 -11.72 22.61 -12.31
C VAL A 364 -12.72 23.28 -11.36
N SER A 365 -13.85 23.73 -11.90
CA SER A 365 -14.97 24.25 -11.10
C SER A 365 -15.69 23.08 -10.44
N CYS A 366 -16.00 23.24 -9.15
CA CYS A 366 -16.85 22.26 -8.45
C CYS A 366 -18.30 22.40 -8.94
N ALA A 367 -18.90 21.28 -9.28
CA ALA A 367 -20.31 21.23 -9.71
C ALA A 367 -21.28 21.37 -8.54
#